data_d6cbd4ebf61f9959b31a8de5b2c372f3
#
_entry.id   d6cbd4ebf61f9959b31a8de5b2c372f3
#
_cell.length_a   1.000
_cell.length_b   1.000
_cell.length_c   1.000
_cell.angle_alpha   90.00
_cell.angle_beta   90.00
_cell.angle_gamma   90.00
#
_symmetry.space_group_name_H-M   'P 1'
#
loop_
_entity.id
_entity.type
_entity.pdbx_description
1 polymer ?
#
loop_
_entity_poly.entity_id
_entity_poly.type
_entity_poly.pdbx_seq_one_letter_code
_entity_poly.pdbx_strand_id
1 'polypeptide(L)'
;LYVAIEEGFGYTLKDKIERVGATSENLSFAAEMPQSLYGLDFVFIDSISRGGLEIEDLIQLQEKYPRVGFIYIFHTTKDGRFRGGNHYAHEVDVIVEVSPEEISASGRFGAQSTLRSDEKTGLAFIK
;
A
#
# COMPACT_ATOMS: atom_id res chain seq x y z
N LEU A 1 -0.73 4.90 9.92
CA LEU A 1 -1.86 3.96 10.07
C LEU A 1 -1.81 2.90 8.97
N TYR A 2 -2.10 1.65 9.32
CA TYR A 2 -2.34 0.55 8.38
C TYR A 2 -3.79 0.08 8.50
N VAL A 3 -4.55 0.18 7.41
CA VAL A 3 -5.95 -0.22 7.35
C VAL A 3 -6.04 -1.58 6.69
N ALA A 4 -6.27 -2.63 7.50
CA ALA A 4 -6.29 -4.03 7.09
C ALA A 4 -7.70 -4.49 6.71
N ILE A 5 -8.26 -3.93 5.65
CA ILE A 5 -9.64 -4.21 5.22
C ILE A 5 -9.81 -5.69 4.83
N GLU A 6 -8.80 -6.28 4.22
CA GLU A 6 -8.87 -7.66 3.74
C GLU A 6 -8.80 -8.68 4.86
N GLU A 7 -7.93 -8.48 5.83
CA GLU A 7 -7.68 -9.45 6.89
C GLU A 7 -8.43 -9.13 8.20
N GLY A 8 -8.79 -7.86 8.40
CA GLY A 8 -9.33 -7.40 9.67
C GLY A 8 -8.34 -7.64 10.83
N PHE A 9 -8.84 -7.64 12.06
CA PHE A 9 -8.06 -7.97 13.26
C PHE A 9 -8.02 -9.47 13.53
N GLY A 10 -7.68 -10.27 12.52
CA GLY A 10 -7.58 -11.71 12.66
C GLY A 10 -6.20 -12.19 13.14
N TYR A 11 -6.12 -13.50 13.40
CA TYR A 11 -4.88 -14.18 13.76
C TYR A 11 -3.77 -13.95 12.71
N THR A 12 -4.15 -13.92 11.45
CA THR A 12 -3.22 -13.75 10.32
C THR A 12 -2.49 -12.41 10.36
N LEU A 13 -3.20 -11.31 10.66
CA LEU A 13 -2.58 -10.00 10.80
C LEU A 13 -1.62 -9.97 11.99
N LYS A 14 -2.03 -10.54 13.12
CA LYS A 14 -1.18 -10.63 14.32
C LYS A 14 0.12 -11.39 14.02
N ASP A 15 0.03 -12.57 13.41
CA ASP A 15 1.18 -13.38 13.03
C ASP A 15 2.13 -12.61 12.09
N LYS A 16 1.59 -11.89 11.11
CA LYS A 16 2.39 -11.05 10.21
C LYS A 16 3.13 -9.94 10.96
N ILE A 17 2.43 -9.22 11.85
CA ILE A 17 3.03 -8.15 12.66
C ILE A 17 4.18 -8.70 13.50
N GLU A 18 3.97 -9.81 14.20
CA GLU A 18 4.97 -10.45 15.04
C GLU A 18 6.18 -10.94 14.21
N ARG A 19 5.92 -11.60 13.09
CA ARG A 19 6.97 -12.14 12.21
C ARG A 19 7.88 -11.08 11.61
N VAL A 20 7.33 -9.93 11.23
CA VAL A 20 8.13 -8.83 10.66
C VAL A 20 8.62 -7.84 11.70
N GLY A 21 8.25 -8.03 12.97
CA GLY A 21 8.63 -7.13 14.05
C GLY A 21 8.06 -5.72 13.89
N ALA A 22 6.88 -5.59 13.29
CA ALA A 22 6.25 -4.30 13.01
C ALA A 22 5.65 -3.68 14.27
N THR A 23 6.52 -3.30 15.22
CA THR A 23 6.12 -2.66 16.48
C THR A 23 6.73 -1.26 16.55
N SER A 24 5.88 -0.24 16.64
CA SER A 24 6.30 1.16 16.79
C SER A 24 5.16 1.95 17.40
N GLU A 25 5.47 2.94 18.21
CA GLU A 25 4.50 3.91 18.73
C GLU A 25 3.84 4.73 17.61
N ASN A 26 4.51 4.85 16.48
CA ASN A 26 4.02 5.57 15.31
C ASN A 26 3.25 4.68 14.32
N LEU A 27 3.08 3.38 14.62
CA LEU A 27 2.35 2.44 13.79
C LEU A 27 1.08 1.98 14.48
N SER A 28 -0.06 2.28 13.88
CA SER A 28 -1.37 1.84 14.33
C SER A 28 -2.09 1.04 13.24
N PHE A 29 -3.01 0.18 13.66
CA PHE A 29 -3.79 -0.69 12.78
C PHE A 29 -5.27 -0.41 12.94
N ALA A 30 -6.02 -0.51 11.84
CA ALA A 30 -7.48 -0.44 11.81
C ALA A 30 -8.03 -1.53 10.89
N ALA A 31 -9.16 -2.12 11.23
CA ALA A 31 -9.85 -3.10 10.36
C ALA A 31 -10.73 -2.41 9.30
N GLU A 32 -11.08 -1.15 9.55
CA GLU A 32 -11.94 -0.33 8.70
C GLU A 32 -11.36 1.07 8.59
N MET A 33 -11.78 1.83 7.58
CA MET A 33 -11.39 3.22 7.43
C MET A 33 -11.91 4.06 8.62
N PRO A 34 -11.03 4.74 9.36
CA PRO A 34 -11.45 5.61 10.45
C PRO A 34 -12.27 6.80 9.93
N GLN A 35 -13.14 7.33 10.79
CA GLN A 35 -13.94 8.52 10.45
C GLN A 35 -13.06 9.78 10.21
N SER A 36 -11.88 9.81 10.78
CA SER A 36 -10.92 10.91 10.65
C SER A 36 -9.49 10.41 10.51
N LEU A 37 -8.74 11.02 9.60
CA LEU A 37 -7.32 10.76 9.36
C LEU A 37 -6.44 11.95 9.79
N TYR A 38 -7.00 12.93 10.49
CA TYR A 38 -6.22 14.07 10.98
C TYR A 38 -5.14 13.62 11.98
N GLY A 39 -3.94 14.17 11.81
CA GLY A 39 -2.79 13.84 12.65
C GLY A 39 -2.01 12.62 12.20
N LEU A 40 -2.38 12.02 11.07
CA LEU A 40 -1.62 10.95 10.45
C LEU A 40 -0.73 11.50 9.33
N ASP A 41 0.50 10.98 9.22
CA ASP A 41 1.40 11.31 8.12
C ASP A 41 1.19 10.37 6.93
N PHE A 42 0.98 9.07 7.20
CA PHE A 42 0.79 8.04 6.17
C PHE A 42 -0.37 7.12 6.49
N VAL A 43 -1.11 6.73 5.46
CA VAL A 43 -2.18 5.74 5.54
C VAL A 43 -1.98 4.68 4.45
N PHE A 44 -1.79 3.43 4.88
CA PHE A 44 -1.76 2.26 4.02
C PHE A 44 -3.16 1.66 3.98
N ILE A 45 -3.68 1.33 2.81
CA ILE A 45 -5.00 0.72 2.63
C ILE A 45 -4.83 -0.63 1.93
N ASP A 46 -5.04 -1.71 2.67
CA ASP A 46 -4.87 -3.10 2.21
C ASP A 46 -6.20 -3.87 2.31
N SER A 47 -6.84 -4.13 1.22
CA SER A 47 -6.57 -3.74 -0.14
C SER A 47 -7.75 -2.93 -0.72
N ILE A 48 -7.47 -2.09 -1.70
CA ILE A 48 -8.50 -1.30 -2.39
C ILE A 48 -9.56 -2.22 -3.02
N SER A 49 -9.11 -3.30 -3.66
CA SER A 49 -10.00 -4.26 -4.34
C SER A 49 -11.01 -4.93 -3.40
N ARG A 50 -10.66 -5.16 -2.14
CA ARG A 50 -11.54 -5.76 -1.12
C ARG A 50 -12.37 -4.72 -0.39
N GLY A 51 -11.83 -3.51 -0.26
CA GLY A 51 -12.53 -2.39 0.38
C GLY A 51 -13.69 -1.84 -0.44
N GLY A 52 -13.81 -2.24 -1.72
CA GLY A 52 -14.82 -1.69 -2.62
C GLY A 52 -14.67 -0.18 -2.84
N LEU A 53 -13.44 0.33 -2.65
CA LEU A 53 -13.14 1.74 -2.87
C LEU A 53 -12.95 1.98 -4.36
N GLU A 54 -13.72 2.91 -4.88
CA GLU A 54 -13.59 3.37 -6.25
C GLU A 54 -12.59 4.53 -6.33
N ILE A 55 -12.19 4.88 -7.55
CA ILE A 55 -11.20 5.95 -7.76
C ILE A 55 -11.65 7.29 -7.20
N GLU A 56 -12.94 7.56 -7.28
CA GLU A 56 -13.57 8.77 -6.75
C GLU A 56 -13.43 8.88 -5.23
N ASP A 57 -13.49 7.75 -4.52
CA ASP A 57 -13.29 7.70 -3.07
C ASP A 57 -11.85 8.07 -2.71
N LEU A 58 -10.88 7.59 -3.51
CA LEU A 58 -9.46 7.89 -3.29
C LEU A 58 -9.15 9.37 -3.56
N ILE A 59 -9.73 9.94 -4.62
CA ILE A 59 -9.60 11.38 -4.92
C ILE A 59 -10.18 12.21 -3.77
N GLN A 60 -11.37 11.88 -3.29
CA GLN A 60 -12.00 12.57 -2.16
C GLN A 60 -11.16 12.46 -0.88
N LEU A 61 -10.53 11.31 -0.61
CA LEU A 61 -9.62 11.16 0.52
C LEU A 61 -8.41 12.08 0.41
N GLN A 62 -7.80 12.16 -0.77
CA GLN A 62 -6.65 13.04 -1.02
C GLN A 62 -7.02 14.53 -0.88
N GLU A 63 -8.17 14.93 -1.42
CA GLU A 63 -8.67 16.29 -1.31
C GLU A 63 -8.97 16.67 0.14
N LYS A 64 -9.59 15.77 0.89
CA LYS A 64 -9.95 15.98 2.28
C LYS A 64 -8.74 16.02 3.22
N TYR A 65 -7.70 15.25 2.91
CA TYR A 65 -6.50 15.10 3.74
C TYR A 65 -5.21 15.36 2.94
N PRO A 66 -4.98 16.60 2.46
CA PRO A 66 -3.89 16.91 1.52
C PRO A 66 -2.48 16.80 2.11
N ARG A 67 -2.36 16.57 3.43
CA ARG A 67 -1.07 16.36 4.12
C ARG A 67 -0.78 14.90 4.42
N VAL A 68 -1.71 14.00 4.14
CA VAL A 68 -1.56 12.57 4.38
C VAL A 68 -1.00 11.92 3.12
N GLY A 69 0.09 11.17 3.26
CA GLY A 69 0.59 10.29 2.21
C GLY A 69 -0.24 9.01 2.17
N PHE A 70 -0.88 8.74 1.05
CA PHE A 70 -1.67 7.52 0.87
C PHE A 70 -0.88 6.47 0.13
N ILE A 71 -0.90 5.24 0.64
CA ILE A 71 -0.32 4.06 0.02
C ILE A 71 -1.44 3.06 -0.23
N TYR A 72 -1.81 2.90 -1.49
CA TYR A 72 -2.88 2.01 -1.93
C TYR A 72 -2.30 0.67 -2.35
N ILE A 73 -2.78 -0.42 -1.73
CA ILE A 73 -2.34 -1.77 -2.04
C ILE A 73 -3.37 -2.42 -2.94
N PHE A 74 -2.92 -2.92 -4.08
CA PHE A 74 -3.72 -3.65 -5.04
C PHE A 74 -3.12 -5.03 -5.27
N HIS A 75 -3.98 -6.02 -5.47
CA HIS A 75 -3.55 -7.33 -5.93
C HIS A 75 -3.52 -7.38 -7.45
N THR A 76 -2.52 -8.05 -7.98
CA THR A 76 -2.50 -8.41 -9.40
C THR A 76 -3.35 -9.64 -9.66
N THR A 77 -3.85 -9.79 -10.88
CA THR A 77 -4.47 -11.03 -11.35
C THR A 77 -3.39 -12.10 -11.58
N LYS A 78 -3.80 -13.37 -11.73
CA LYS A 78 -2.88 -14.48 -12.08
C LYS A 78 -2.13 -14.24 -13.39
N ASP A 79 -2.69 -13.41 -14.27
CA ASP A 79 -2.08 -13.02 -15.54
C ASP A 79 -1.19 -11.77 -15.40
N GLY A 80 -0.84 -11.37 -14.19
CA GLY A 80 0.01 -10.22 -13.91
C GLY A 80 -0.65 -8.85 -14.19
N ARG A 81 -1.94 -8.83 -14.47
CA ARG A 81 -2.65 -7.56 -14.71
C ARG A 81 -3.08 -6.92 -13.41
N PHE A 82 -2.94 -5.62 -13.36
CA PHE A 82 -3.42 -4.79 -12.26
C PHE A 82 -4.96 -4.85 -12.14
N ARG A 83 -5.48 -5.22 -10.98
CA ARG A 83 -6.94 -5.35 -10.77
C ARG A 83 -7.69 -4.02 -10.77
N GLY A 84 -7.01 -2.90 -10.59
CA GLY A 84 -7.62 -1.57 -10.56
C GLY A 84 -7.84 -0.94 -11.94
N GLY A 85 -7.31 -1.52 -13.02
CA GLY A 85 -7.32 -0.90 -14.35
C GLY A 85 -6.40 0.34 -14.42
N ASN A 86 -6.23 0.87 -15.63
CA ASN A 86 -5.31 2.00 -15.87
C ASN A 86 -5.75 3.32 -15.19
N HIS A 87 -7.00 3.43 -14.77
CA HIS A 87 -7.55 4.65 -14.17
C HIS A 87 -6.79 5.06 -12.90
N TYR A 88 -6.54 4.12 -12.00
CA TYR A 88 -5.81 4.40 -10.75
C TYR A 88 -4.35 4.80 -11.01
N ALA A 89 -3.73 4.27 -12.06
CA ALA A 89 -2.34 4.59 -12.39
C ALA A 89 -2.13 6.07 -12.77
N HIS A 90 -3.18 6.74 -13.24
CA HIS A 90 -3.13 8.15 -13.61
C HIS A 90 -3.28 9.11 -12.42
N GLU A 91 -3.85 8.62 -11.31
CA GLU A 91 -4.16 9.43 -10.13
C GLU A 91 -3.10 9.33 -9.03
N VAL A 92 -2.08 8.48 -9.21
CA VAL A 92 -1.00 8.33 -8.24
C VAL A 92 0.31 8.96 -8.73
N ASP A 93 1.14 9.40 -7.80
CA ASP A 93 2.44 9.97 -8.12
C ASP A 93 3.48 8.90 -8.40
N VAL A 94 3.39 7.75 -7.73
CA VAL A 94 4.34 6.65 -7.85
C VAL A 94 3.59 5.32 -7.89
N ILE A 95 3.99 4.46 -8.81
CA ILE A 95 3.54 3.07 -8.90
C ILE A 95 4.72 2.19 -8.51
N VAL A 96 4.48 1.29 -7.55
CA VAL A 96 5.45 0.28 -7.13
C VAL A 96 4.88 -1.09 -7.47
N GLU A 97 5.57 -1.81 -8.33
CA GLU A 97 5.23 -3.19 -8.68
C GLU A 97 6.15 -4.14 -7.91
N VAL A 98 5.54 -5.08 -7.20
CA VAL A 98 6.25 -6.04 -6.37
C VAL A 98 6.03 -7.45 -6.92
N SER A 99 7.11 -8.10 -7.30
CA SER A 99 7.16 -9.52 -7.67
C SER A 99 8.08 -10.29 -6.73
N PRO A 100 8.10 -11.63 -6.79
CA PRO A 100 9.04 -12.41 -5.99
C PRO A 100 10.53 -12.10 -6.27
N GLU A 101 10.84 -11.69 -7.49
CA GLU A 101 12.22 -11.47 -7.93
C GLU A 101 12.62 -9.99 -7.90
N GLU A 102 11.65 -9.10 -8.01
CA GLU A 102 11.93 -7.71 -8.30
C GLU A 102 10.89 -6.77 -7.73
N ILE A 103 11.32 -5.62 -7.27
CA ILE A 103 10.48 -4.47 -6.96
C ILE A 103 10.87 -3.35 -7.93
N SER A 104 9.92 -2.87 -8.71
CA SER A 104 10.14 -1.74 -9.61
C SER A 104 9.27 -0.55 -9.25
N ALA A 105 9.79 0.65 -9.40
CA ALA A 105 9.07 1.88 -9.16
C ALA A 105 9.11 2.77 -10.40
N SER A 106 7.97 3.34 -10.74
CA SER A 106 7.81 4.35 -11.78
C SER A 106 6.90 5.47 -11.29
N GLY A 107 7.06 6.68 -11.79
CA GLY A 107 6.21 7.78 -11.33
C GLY A 107 6.45 9.09 -12.06
N ARG A 108 5.63 10.11 -11.72
CA ARG A 108 5.63 11.43 -12.37
C ARG A 108 6.92 12.20 -12.15
N PHE A 109 7.60 11.99 -11.01
CA PHE A 109 8.66 12.86 -10.52
C PHE A 109 10.06 12.25 -10.60
N GLY A 110 10.20 11.03 -11.06
CA GLY A 110 11.46 10.36 -10.99
C GLY A 110 11.78 9.40 -12.09
N ALA A 111 13.06 9.03 -12.14
CA ALA A 111 13.55 7.95 -12.97
C ALA A 111 12.97 6.62 -12.45
N GLN A 112 12.79 5.69 -13.37
CA GLN A 112 12.48 4.31 -13.01
C GLN A 112 13.61 3.75 -12.16
N SER A 113 13.27 3.11 -11.06
CA SER A 113 14.21 2.40 -10.22
C SER A 113 13.74 0.95 -10.02
N THR A 114 14.70 0.06 -9.96
CA THR A 114 14.46 -1.36 -9.75
C THR A 114 15.29 -1.85 -8.58
N LEU A 115 14.63 -2.54 -7.65
CA LEU A 115 15.24 -3.23 -6.52
C LEU A 115 15.12 -4.73 -6.78
N ARG A 116 16.22 -5.45 -6.67
CA ARG A 116 16.18 -6.91 -6.69
C ARG A 116 16.20 -7.44 -5.27
N SER A 117 15.35 -8.41 -4.97
CA SER A 117 15.37 -9.10 -3.69
C SER A 117 16.65 -9.94 -3.60
N ASP A 118 17.35 -9.87 -2.47
CA ASP A 118 18.38 -10.83 -2.14
C ASP A 118 17.70 -12.09 -1.59
N GLU A 119 17.78 -13.19 -2.31
CA GLU A 119 17.19 -14.48 -1.93
C GLU A 119 17.64 -14.98 -0.54
N LYS A 120 18.82 -14.53 -0.05
CA LYS A 120 19.36 -14.96 1.23
C LYS A 120 18.85 -14.16 2.41
N THR A 121 18.59 -12.88 2.23
CA THR A 121 18.21 -11.96 3.33
C THR A 121 16.76 -11.51 3.28
N GLY A 122 16.09 -11.66 2.13
CA GLY A 122 14.75 -11.14 1.91
C GLY A 122 14.67 -9.61 1.97
N LEU A 123 15.82 -8.93 1.99
CA LEU A 123 15.91 -7.48 2.00
C LEU A 123 16.15 -6.96 0.58
N ALA A 124 15.45 -5.90 0.21
CA ALA A 124 15.70 -5.17 -1.02
C ALA A 124 16.70 -4.04 -0.75
N PHE A 125 17.73 -3.92 -1.57
CA PHE A 125 18.73 -2.85 -1.48
C PHE A 125 18.56 -1.88 -2.65
N ILE A 126 18.57 -0.59 -2.32
CA ILE A 126 18.64 0.49 -3.30
C ILE A 126 20.10 0.61 -3.73
N LYS A 127 20.37 0.45 -5.00
CA LYS A 127 21.65 0.87 -5.61
C LYS A 127 21.47 2.18 -6.32
#